data_79891fbd35e9584e7458b5efb1730dbd
#
_entry.id   79891fbd35e9584e7458b5efb1730dbd
#
_cell.length_a   1.000
_cell.length_b   1.000
_cell.length_c   1.000
_cell.angle_alpha   90.00
_cell.angle_beta   90.00
_cell.angle_gamma   90.00
#
_symmetry.space_group_name_H-M   'P 1'
#
loop_
_entity.id
_entity.type
_entity.pdbx_description
1 polymer ?
#
loop_
_entity_poly.entity_id
_entity_poly.type
_entity_poly.pdbx_seq_one_letter_code
_entity_poly.pdbx_strand_id
1 'polypeptide(L)'
;MSYKILVIDDDETILRLIKNILLLNDYDVTTRNGIEEVNICDFVDFDLILLDIMMPIDGIAICNEIREQIKAPILFITAKDMEEDLVNGLLAGADDYITKPFSVKEFLARIKMHLRREERSHNASKEEMDSNIT
;
A
#
# COMPACT_ATOMS: atom_id res chain seq x y z
N MET A 1 14.95 9.25 -7.61
CA MET A 1 13.52 9.62 -7.55
C MET A 1 12.85 9.01 -6.34
N SER A 2 12.06 9.82 -5.66
CA SER A 2 11.34 9.35 -4.48
C SER A 2 10.10 8.57 -4.88
N TYR A 3 9.85 7.45 -4.22
CA TYR A 3 8.59 6.72 -4.37
C TYR A 3 7.48 7.46 -3.63
N LYS A 4 6.29 7.42 -4.20
CA LYS A 4 5.09 8.05 -3.62
C LYS A 4 4.24 7.00 -2.92
N ILE A 5 4.00 7.19 -1.63
CA ILE A 5 3.23 6.25 -0.81
C ILE A 5 1.99 6.94 -0.27
N LEU A 6 0.85 6.30 -0.47
CA LEU A 6 -0.43 6.73 0.09
C LEU A 6 -0.70 5.93 1.36
N VAL A 7 -1.04 6.61 2.44
CA VAL A 7 -1.36 5.97 3.72
C VAL A 7 -2.77 6.40 4.14
N ILE A 8 -3.64 5.43 4.35
CA ILE A 8 -5.03 5.68 4.75
C ILE A 8 -5.31 4.94 6.06
N ASP A 9 -5.62 5.70 7.10
CA ASP A 9 -5.93 5.19 8.43
C ASP A 9 -6.77 6.25 9.14
N ASP A 10 -7.72 5.88 9.98
CA ASP A 10 -8.54 6.82 10.71
C ASP A 10 -7.92 7.23 12.06
N ASP A 11 -6.79 6.67 12.42
CA ASP A 11 -6.02 7.01 13.62
C ASP A 11 -4.91 8.00 13.27
N GLU A 12 -5.07 9.26 13.67
CA GLU A 12 -4.09 10.31 13.37
C GLU A 12 -2.72 10.06 13.96
N THR A 13 -2.66 9.39 15.12
CA THR A 13 -1.39 9.05 15.76
C THR A 13 -0.60 8.08 14.90
N ILE A 14 -1.26 7.06 14.36
CA ILE A 14 -0.65 6.09 13.46
C ILE A 14 -0.24 6.75 12.14
N LEU A 15 -1.09 7.60 11.57
CA LEU A 15 -0.75 8.33 10.35
C LEU A 15 0.51 9.16 10.52
N ARG A 16 0.62 9.87 11.63
CA ARG A 16 1.77 10.71 11.94
C ARG A 16 3.03 9.87 12.12
N LEU A 17 2.93 8.75 12.82
CA LEU A 17 4.04 7.84 13.04
C LEU A 17 4.55 7.29 11.71
N ILE A 18 3.66 6.74 10.89
CA ILE A 18 4.02 6.16 9.59
C ILE A 18 4.61 7.22 8.67
N LYS A 19 3.99 8.40 8.62
CA LYS A 19 4.49 9.51 7.83
C LYS A 19 5.93 9.86 8.20
N ASN A 20 6.21 9.99 9.49
CA ASN A 20 7.56 10.32 9.96
C ASN A 20 8.58 9.24 9.59
N ILE A 21 8.22 7.98 9.76
CA ILE A 21 9.09 6.86 9.39
C ILE A 21 9.43 6.92 7.89
N LEU A 22 8.42 7.11 7.06
CA LEU A 22 8.60 7.11 5.61
C LEU A 22 9.37 8.34 5.13
N LEU A 23 9.09 9.52 5.67
CA LEU A 23 9.81 10.74 5.32
C LEU A 23 11.29 10.63 5.67
N LEU A 24 11.63 10.03 6.82
CA LEU A 24 13.02 9.80 7.22
C LEU A 24 13.76 8.85 6.28
N ASN A 25 13.02 8.07 5.50
CA ASN A 25 13.59 7.13 4.53
C ASN A 25 13.44 7.60 3.09
N ASP A 26 13.26 8.91 2.91
CA ASP A 26 13.25 9.59 1.61
C ASP A 26 12.07 9.20 0.70
N TYR A 27 10.95 8.80 1.28
CA TYR A 27 9.72 8.57 0.53
C TYR A 27 8.84 9.83 0.55
N ASP A 28 8.09 10.04 -0.53
CA ASP A 28 7.02 11.04 -0.57
C ASP A 28 5.76 10.41 0.00
N VAL A 29 5.11 11.06 0.95
CA VAL A 29 3.98 10.48 1.68
C VAL A 29 2.77 11.39 1.59
N THR A 30 1.65 10.79 1.21
CA THR A 30 0.33 11.42 1.29
C THR A 30 -0.48 10.63 2.31
N THR A 31 -1.04 11.31 3.30
CA THR A 31 -1.86 10.68 4.33
C THR A 31 -3.31 11.12 4.18
N ARG A 32 -4.23 10.19 4.47
CA ARG A 32 -5.66 10.47 4.53
C ARG A 32 -6.23 9.88 5.82
N ASN A 33 -6.95 10.69 6.58
CA ASN A 33 -7.60 10.27 7.81
C ASN A 33 -8.96 9.64 7.47
N GLY A 34 -8.91 8.36 7.06
CA GLY A 34 -10.09 7.66 6.58
C GLY A 34 -10.56 8.16 5.22
N ILE A 35 -11.60 7.52 4.70
CA ILE A 35 -12.29 7.97 3.50
C ILE A 35 -13.77 7.70 3.67
N GLU A 36 -14.60 8.60 3.17
CA GLU A 36 -16.06 8.47 3.24
C GLU A 36 -16.62 7.84 1.98
N GLU A 37 -15.92 8.00 0.88
CA GLU A 37 -16.36 7.53 -0.43
C GLU A 37 -15.15 7.06 -1.22
N VAL A 38 -15.30 5.95 -1.94
CA VAL A 38 -14.22 5.41 -2.78
C VAL A 38 -14.25 6.09 -4.14
N ASN A 39 -13.16 6.79 -4.45
CA ASN A 39 -12.96 7.45 -5.74
C ASN A 39 -11.62 6.99 -6.28
N ILE A 40 -11.63 6.33 -7.42
CA ILE A 40 -10.43 5.73 -8.00
C ILE A 40 -9.33 6.77 -8.24
N CYS A 41 -9.68 8.01 -8.54
CA CYS A 41 -8.73 9.10 -8.77
C CYS A 41 -7.85 9.39 -7.55
N ASP A 42 -8.34 9.05 -6.35
CA ASP A 42 -7.58 9.28 -5.11
C ASP A 42 -6.46 8.25 -4.91
N PHE A 43 -6.46 7.19 -5.70
CA PHE A 43 -5.52 6.07 -5.56
C PHE A 43 -4.51 5.96 -6.70
N VAL A 44 -4.66 6.76 -7.76
CA VAL A 44 -3.74 6.74 -8.89
C VAL A 44 -2.48 7.54 -8.56
N ASP A 45 -1.41 7.27 -9.29
CA ASP A 45 -0.12 7.96 -9.18
C ASP A 45 0.67 7.68 -7.90
N PHE A 46 0.36 6.59 -7.21
CA PHE A 46 1.14 6.12 -6.07
C PHE A 46 1.90 4.84 -6.43
N ASP A 47 3.07 4.70 -5.83
CA ASP A 47 3.91 3.52 -6.02
C ASP A 47 3.56 2.40 -5.04
N LEU A 48 2.89 2.74 -3.94
CA LEU A 48 2.46 1.80 -2.92
C LEU A 48 1.34 2.43 -2.09
N ILE A 49 0.38 1.60 -1.67
CA ILE A 49 -0.75 2.03 -0.86
C ILE A 49 -0.77 1.24 0.44
N LEU A 50 -0.81 1.95 1.56
CA LEU A 50 -0.98 1.39 2.90
C LEU A 50 -2.39 1.70 3.37
N LEU A 51 -3.14 0.69 3.74
CA LEU A 51 -4.57 0.80 3.98
C LEU A 51 -4.97 0.07 5.26
N ASP A 52 -5.60 0.78 6.19
CA ASP A 52 -6.15 0.17 7.40
C ASP A 52 -7.47 -0.54 7.06
N ILE A 53 -7.68 -1.71 7.65
CA ILE A 53 -8.94 -2.45 7.49
C ILE A 53 -10.06 -1.82 8.31
N MET A 54 -9.74 -1.42 9.54
CA MET A 54 -10.74 -0.95 10.50
C MET A 54 -11.00 0.55 10.42
N MET A 55 -11.81 0.92 9.43
CA MET A 55 -12.25 2.30 9.23
C MET A 55 -13.77 2.32 9.07
N PRO A 56 -14.43 3.50 9.09
CA PRO A 56 -15.86 3.58 8.80
C PRO A 56 -16.23 2.88 7.50
N ILE A 57 -15.41 3.02 6.44
CA ILE A 57 -15.50 2.16 5.26
C ILE A 57 -14.43 1.08 5.42
N ASP A 58 -14.84 -0.18 5.31
CA ASP A 58 -13.95 -1.33 5.47
C ASP A 58 -12.83 -1.29 4.43
N GLY A 59 -11.58 -1.35 4.90
CA GLY A 59 -10.41 -1.35 4.02
C GLY A 59 -10.39 -2.52 3.04
N ILE A 60 -10.91 -3.67 3.43
CA ILE A 60 -11.03 -4.83 2.53
C ILE A 60 -11.97 -4.52 1.37
N ALA A 61 -13.10 -3.87 1.65
CA ALA A 61 -14.06 -3.44 0.63
C ALA A 61 -13.42 -2.43 -0.33
N ILE A 62 -12.65 -1.49 0.20
CA ILE A 62 -11.92 -0.50 -0.60
C ILE A 62 -10.95 -1.21 -1.55
N CYS A 63 -10.15 -2.13 -1.03
CA CYS A 63 -9.18 -2.89 -1.82
C CYS A 63 -9.87 -3.66 -2.94
N ASN A 64 -10.96 -4.33 -2.63
CA ASN A 64 -11.74 -5.08 -3.60
C ASN A 64 -12.25 -4.19 -4.73
N GLU A 65 -12.67 -2.98 -4.40
CA GLU A 65 -13.23 -2.03 -5.36
C GLU A 65 -12.18 -1.43 -6.29
N ILE A 66 -10.97 -1.15 -5.78
CA ILE A 66 -9.93 -0.47 -6.57
C ILE A 66 -8.94 -1.44 -7.23
N ARG A 67 -8.87 -2.69 -6.79
CA ARG A 67 -7.77 -3.61 -7.15
C ARG A 67 -7.55 -3.76 -8.66
N GLU A 68 -8.61 -3.91 -9.43
CA GLU A 68 -8.50 -4.13 -10.86
C GLU A 68 -7.91 -2.94 -11.63
N GLN A 69 -8.12 -1.73 -11.11
CA GLN A 69 -7.70 -0.49 -11.76
C GLN A 69 -6.38 0.04 -11.24
N ILE A 70 -5.90 -0.45 -10.10
CA ILE A 70 -4.68 0.03 -9.45
C ILE A 70 -3.63 -1.07 -9.49
N LYS A 71 -2.47 -0.78 -10.10
CA LYS A 71 -1.37 -1.74 -10.21
C LYS A 71 -0.41 -1.67 -9.03
N ALA A 72 -0.38 -0.56 -8.31
CA ALA A 72 0.51 -0.40 -7.16
C ALA A 72 0.22 -1.48 -6.10
N PRO A 73 1.24 -1.96 -5.38
CA PRO A 73 1.01 -2.88 -4.27
C PRO A 73 0.14 -2.24 -3.21
N ILE A 74 -0.81 -3.03 -2.69
CA ILE A 74 -1.72 -2.62 -1.61
C ILE A 74 -1.38 -3.48 -0.40
N LEU A 75 -0.96 -2.82 0.69
CA LEU A 75 -0.61 -3.47 1.93
C LEU A 75 -1.59 -3.03 3.02
N PHE A 76 -2.17 -3.99 3.72
CA PHE A 76 -2.99 -3.68 4.87
C PHE A 76 -2.13 -3.45 6.11
N ILE A 77 -2.49 -2.44 6.90
CA ILE A 77 -1.94 -2.22 8.24
C ILE A 77 -3.11 -2.19 9.20
N THR A 78 -3.18 -3.16 10.11
CA THR A 78 -4.35 -3.27 10.97
C THR A 78 -4.00 -3.93 12.30
N ALA A 79 -4.79 -3.64 13.33
CA ALA A 79 -4.70 -4.31 14.63
C ALA A 79 -5.28 -5.72 14.60
N LYS A 80 -6.00 -6.06 13.54
CA LYS A 80 -6.61 -7.39 13.41
C LYS A 80 -5.61 -8.42 12.93
N ASP A 81 -5.41 -9.44 13.74
CA ASP A 81 -4.53 -10.57 13.44
C ASP A 81 -5.33 -11.86 13.23
N MET A 82 -6.64 -11.75 13.06
CA MET A 82 -7.50 -12.93 12.88
C MET A 82 -7.32 -13.52 11.49
N GLU A 83 -7.21 -14.83 11.44
CA GLU A 83 -7.02 -15.60 10.21
C GLU A 83 -8.08 -15.26 9.16
N GLU A 84 -9.34 -15.11 9.58
CA GLU A 84 -10.44 -14.77 8.69
C GLU A 84 -10.21 -13.43 7.96
N ASP A 85 -9.78 -12.40 8.69
CA ASP A 85 -9.51 -11.08 8.09
C ASP A 85 -8.31 -11.13 7.15
N LEU A 86 -7.29 -11.91 7.49
CA LEU A 86 -6.13 -12.12 6.64
C LEU A 86 -6.55 -12.77 5.31
N VAL A 87 -7.34 -13.84 5.37
CA VAL A 87 -7.83 -14.55 4.18
C VAL A 87 -8.68 -13.61 3.33
N ASN A 88 -9.60 -12.88 3.93
CA ASN A 88 -10.47 -11.95 3.21
C ASN A 88 -9.66 -10.83 2.54
N GLY A 89 -8.62 -10.33 3.20
CA GLY A 89 -7.73 -9.32 2.64
C GLY A 89 -6.99 -9.84 1.41
N LEU A 90 -6.44 -11.03 1.50
CA LEU A 90 -5.74 -11.66 0.37
C LEU A 90 -6.69 -11.92 -0.81
N LEU A 91 -7.91 -12.37 -0.54
CA LEU A 91 -8.92 -12.60 -1.57
C LEU A 91 -9.37 -11.28 -2.23
N ALA A 92 -9.31 -10.18 -1.51
CA ALA A 92 -9.63 -8.85 -2.06
C ALA A 92 -8.51 -8.31 -2.95
N GLY A 93 -7.36 -8.98 -2.99
CA GLY A 93 -6.25 -8.61 -3.86
C GLY A 93 -5.12 -7.84 -3.19
N ALA A 94 -5.05 -7.86 -1.86
CA ALA A 94 -3.93 -7.26 -1.14
C ALA A 94 -2.63 -8.03 -1.41
N ASP A 95 -1.52 -7.31 -1.44
CA ASP A 95 -0.20 -7.88 -1.69
C ASP A 95 0.50 -8.30 -0.39
N ASP A 96 0.15 -7.69 0.73
CA ASP A 96 0.76 -8.01 2.02
C ASP A 96 -0.12 -7.51 3.17
N TYR A 97 0.28 -7.85 4.37
CA TYR A 97 -0.47 -7.61 5.59
C TYR A 97 0.50 -7.32 6.74
N ILE A 98 0.34 -6.20 7.40
CA ILE A 98 1.18 -5.79 8.53
C ILE A 98 0.29 -5.60 9.76
N THR A 99 0.60 -6.31 10.83
CA THR A 99 -0.17 -6.24 12.08
C THR A 99 0.35 -5.15 13.01
N LYS A 100 -0.54 -4.37 13.60
CA LYS A 100 -0.20 -3.42 14.66
C LYS A 100 -0.19 -4.14 16.02
N PRO A 101 0.74 -3.84 16.91
CA PRO A 101 1.90 -2.98 16.73
C PRO A 101 2.95 -3.64 15.84
N PHE A 102 3.66 -2.85 15.06
CA PHE A 102 4.68 -3.36 14.16
C PHE A 102 6.07 -2.84 14.55
N SER A 103 7.09 -3.60 14.18
CA SER A 103 8.48 -3.15 14.26
C SER A 103 8.77 -2.23 13.09
N VAL A 104 9.43 -1.09 13.35
CA VAL A 104 9.82 -0.15 12.29
C VAL A 104 10.69 -0.86 11.25
N LYS A 105 11.60 -1.71 11.72
CA LYS A 105 12.49 -2.47 10.84
C LYS A 105 11.73 -3.40 9.92
N GLU A 106 10.76 -4.15 10.45
CA GLU A 106 9.92 -5.05 9.67
C GLU A 106 9.05 -4.27 8.68
N PHE A 107 8.43 -3.20 9.14
CA PHE A 107 7.61 -2.32 8.32
C PHE A 107 8.38 -1.82 7.09
N LEU A 108 9.57 -1.25 7.31
CA LEU A 108 10.39 -0.73 6.22
C LEU A 108 10.88 -1.83 5.29
N ALA A 109 11.19 -3.02 5.84
CA ALA A 109 11.64 -4.15 5.02
C ALA A 109 10.54 -4.59 4.05
N ARG A 110 9.29 -4.65 4.50
CA ARG A 110 8.15 -5.02 3.64
C ARG A 110 7.91 -3.99 2.56
N ILE A 111 7.97 -2.71 2.90
CA ILE A 111 7.80 -1.63 1.92
C ILE A 111 8.87 -1.69 0.85
N LYS A 112 10.13 -1.83 1.25
CA LYS A 112 11.25 -1.92 0.32
C LYS A 112 11.14 -3.14 -0.58
N MET A 113 10.69 -4.27 -0.03
CA MET A 113 10.50 -5.49 -0.81
C MET A 113 9.46 -5.29 -1.91
N HIS A 114 8.32 -4.70 -1.60
CA HIS A 114 7.25 -4.50 -2.57
C HIS A 114 7.62 -3.46 -3.63
N LEU A 115 8.28 -2.38 -3.24
CA LEU A 115 8.75 -1.37 -4.19
C LEU A 115 9.82 -1.95 -5.12
N ARG A 116 10.69 -2.81 -4.62
CA ARG A 116 11.70 -3.48 -5.43
C ARG A 116 11.08 -4.43 -6.45
N ARG A 117 10.03 -5.15 -6.08
CA ARG A 117 9.29 -6.03 -7.00
C ARG A 117 8.69 -5.23 -8.14
N GLU A 118 8.06 -4.10 -7.85
CA GLU A 118 7.49 -3.23 -8.86
C GLU A 118 8.55 -2.70 -9.82
N GLU A 119 9.70 -2.29 -9.29
CA GLU A 119 10.82 -1.82 -10.08
C GLU A 119 11.35 -2.90 -11.02
N ARG A 120 11.52 -4.13 -10.53
CA ARG A 120 11.96 -5.26 -11.35
C ARG A 120 10.97 -5.58 -12.46
N SER A 121 9.69 -5.60 -12.14
CA SER A 121 8.62 -5.87 -13.09
C SER A 121 8.61 -4.81 -14.19
N HIS A 122 8.74 -3.55 -13.81
CA HIS A 122 8.80 -2.42 -14.75
C HIS A 122 10.03 -2.51 -15.67
N ASN A 123 11.20 -2.82 -15.11
CA ASN A 123 12.44 -2.94 -15.86
C ASN A 123 12.38 -4.14 -16.83
N ALA A 124 11.86 -5.28 -16.41
CA ALA A 124 11.70 -6.44 -17.26
C ALA A 124 10.81 -6.14 -18.47
N SER A 125 9.67 -5.47 -18.25
CA SER A 125 8.75 -5.07 -19.32
C SER A 125 9.43 -4.12 -20.31
N LYS A 126 10.22 -3.19 -19.79
CA LYS A 126 10.96 -2.23 -20.63
C LYS A 126 12.02 -2.91 -21.46
N GLU A 127 12.76 -3.86 -20.89
CA GLU A 127 13.77 -4.62 -21.60
C GLU A 127 13.15 -5.46 -22.72
N GLU A 128 12.00 -6.07 -22.50
CA GLU A 128 11.28 -6.83 -23.51
C GLU A 128 10.84 -5.93 -24.66
N MET A 129 10.36 -4.74 -24.39
CA MET A 129 9.97 -3.78 -25.41
C MET A 129 11.16 -3.33 -26.25
N ASP A 130 12.30 -3.06 -25.61
CA ASP A 130 13.52 -2.66 -26.33
C ASP A 130 14.03 -3.80 -27.21
N SER A 131 13.91 -5.05 -26.77
CA SER A 131 14.31 -6.23 -27.56
C SER A 131 13.46 -6.39 -28.82
N ASN A 132 12.19 -6.01 -28.75
CA ASN A 132 11.27 -6.15 -29.89
C ASN A 132 11.43 -5.05 -30.95
N ILE A 133 12.18 -4.02 -30.67
CA ILE A 133 12.41 -2.89 -31.58
C ILE A 133 13.57 -3.15 -32.54
N THR A 134 14.37 -4.14 -32.23
CA THR A 134 15.46 -4.55 -33.14
C THR A 134 14.93 -5.49 -34.20
#